data_bcbf904668e31183b336dc3f57446c57
#
_entry.id   bcbf904668e31183b336dc3f57446c57
#
_cell.length_a   1.000
_cell.length_b   1.000
_cell.length_c   1.000
_cell.angle_alpha   90.00
_cell.angle_beta   90.00
_cell.angle_gamma   90.00
#
_symmetry.space_group_name_H-M   'P 1'
#
loop_
_entity.id
_entity.type
_entity.pdbx_description
1 polymer ?
#
loop_
_entity_poly.entity_id
_entity_poly.type
_entity_poly.pdbx_seq_one_letter_code
_entity_poly.pdbx_strand_id
1 'polypeptide(L)'
;MSVRTSLRRSLPYAVTIIGGFLLAYLIVAFLIFPSGVIPGNAKVPNVGGLLFDDAAKRLAAVGFKAARGDEEYREATPVGTVLGQDPHPGEKEPEGTTVTLTVSTNSAKAPPSSSP
;
A
#
# COMPACT_ATOMS: atom_id res chain seq x y z
N MET A 1 4.84 -20.53 57.15
CA MET A 1 3.40 -20.47 57.07
C MET A 1 2.93 -19.21 56.34
N SER A 2 3.55 -18.11 56.56
CA SER A 2 3.19 -16.85 55.94
C SER A 2 3.36 -16.83 54.43
N VAL A 3 4.21 -17.69 53.90
CA VAL A 3 4.49 -17.72 52.46
C VAL A 3 3.27 -18.09 51.63
N ARG A 4 2.50 -19.05 52.12
CA ARG A 4 1.30 -19.47 51.41
C ARG A 4 0.22 -18.40 51.43
N THR A 5 0.11 -17.66 52.51
CA THR A 5 -0.85 -16.58 52.62
C THR A 5 -0.43 -15.39 51.78
N SER A 6 0.87 -15.13 51.68
CA SER A 6 1.40 -14.11 50.81
C SER A 6 1.12 -14.37 49.35
N LEU A 7 1.32 -15.61 48.94
CA LEU A 7 1.06 -16.00 47.57
C LEU A 7 -0.40 -15.83 47.16
N ARG A 8 -1.30 -16.17 48.07
CA ARG A 8 -2.73 -15.98 47.82
C ARG A 8 -3.10 -14.51 47.71
N ARG A 9 -2.41 -13.66 48.46
CA ARG A 9 -2.68 -12.24 48.47
C ARG A 9 -2.11 -11.54 47.24
N SER A 10 -1.00 -12.02 46.71
CA SER A 10 -0.36 -11.43 45.56
C SER A 10 -0.91 -11.97 44.26
N LEU A 11 -1.58 -13.11 44.29
CA LEU A 11 -2.09 -13.75 43.06
C LEU A 11 -3.06 -12.86 42.28
N PRO A 12 -4.05 -12.21 42.89
CA PRO A 12 -4.96 -11.33 42.16
C PRO A 12 -4.25 -10.10 41.58
N TYR A 13 -3.21 -9.60 42.25
CA TYR A 13 -2.44 -8.49 41.72
C TYR A 13 -1.61 -8.92 40.53
N ALA A 14 -1.01 -10.09 40.59
CA ALA A 14 -0.23 -10.63 39.48
C ALA A 14 -1.11 -10.83 38.25
N VAL A 15 -2.29 -11.39 38.42
CA VAL A 15 -3.25 -11.62 37.33
C VAL A 15 -3.68 -10.28 36.72
N THR A 16 -3.93 -9.27 37.54
CA THR A 16 -4.32 -7.95 37.06
C THR A 16 -3.20 -7.30 36.25
N ILE A 17 -1.97 -7.39 36.74
CA ILE A 17 -0.81 -6.79 36.07
C ILE A 17 -0.55 -7.48 34.74
N ILE A 18 -0.57 -8.80 34.72
CA ILE A 18 -0.35 -9.57 33.49
C ILE A 18 -1.47 -9.30 32.47
N GLY A 19 -2.72 -9.27 32.94
CA GLY A 19 -3.85 -8.99 32.08
C GLY A 19 -3.78 -7.60 31.47
N GLY A 20 -3.41 -6.60 32.28
CA GLY A 20 -3.25 -5.23 31.80
C GLY A 20 -2.12 -5.11 30.80
N PHE A 21 -1.02 -5.80 31.05
CA PHE A 21 0.13 -5.79 30.16
C PHE A 21 -0.20 -6.46 28.81
N LEU A 22 -0.91 -7.56 28.87
CA LEU A 22 -1.34 -8.27 27.67
C LEU A 22 -2.32 -7.42 26.85
N LEU A 23 -3.24 -6.78 27.52
CA LEU A 23 -4.20 -5.91 26.84
C LEU A 23 -3.50 -4.73 26.17
N ALA A 24 -2.54 -4.11 26.88
CA ALA A 24 -1.77 -3.02 26.30
C ALA A 24 -0.97 -3.49 25.09
N TYR A 25 -0.39 -4.67 25.18
CA TYR A 25 0.34 -5.26 24.05
C TYR A 25 -0.57 -5.47 22.83
N LEU A 26 -1.76 -5.99 23.07
CA LEU A 26 -2.73 -6.22 21.99
C LEU A 26 -3.16 -4.91 21.34
N ILE A 27 -3.36 -3.87 22.15
CA ILE A 27 -3.75 -2.55 21.63
C ILE A 27 -2.62 -1.98 20.76
N VAL A 28 -1.39 -2.04 21.26
CA VAL A 28 -0.24 -1.55 20.50
C VAL A 28 -0.03 -2.34 19.24
N ALA A 29 -0.12 -3.66 19.33
CA ALA A 29 0.02 -4.53 18.17
C ALA A 29 -1.08 -4.22 17.13
N PHE A 30 -2.29 -3.98 17.58
CA PHE A 30 -3.41 -3.65 16.68
C PHE A 30 -3.19 -2.30 15.99
N LEU A 31 -2.61 -1.34 16.70
CA LEU A 31 -2.34 -0.02 16.12
C LEU A 31 -1.16 -0.03 15.15
N ILE A 32 -0.13 -0.81 15.46
CA ILE A 32 1.06 -0.91 14.61
C ILE A 32 0.81 -1.84 13.43
N PHE A 33 0.10 -2.93 13.68
CA PHE A 33 -0.23 -3.91 12.65
C PHE A 33 -1.76 -3.99 12.52
N PRO A 34 -2.35 -3.07 11.76
CA PRO A 34 -3.80 -3.14 11.55
C PRO A 34 -4.16 -4.50 10.98
N SER A 35 -4.89 -5.24 11.74
CA SER A 35 -5.23 -6.62 11.37
C SER A 35 -6.14 -6.71 10.15
N GLY A 36 -6.68 -5.58 9.71
CA GLY A 36 -7.40 -5.53 8.46
C GLY A 36 -6.52 -5.67 7.25
N VAL A 37 -5.21 -5.64 7.46
CA VAL A 37 -4.24 -5.87 6.40
C VAL A 37 -3.92 -7.35 6.36
N ILE A 38 -4.93 -8.15 6.21
CA ILE A 38 -4.69 -9.45 5.62
C ILE A 38 -4.32 -9.12 4.18
N PRO A 39 -3.18 -9.63 3.68
CA PRO A 39 -2.85 -9.37 2.29
C PRO A 39 -3.92 -10.01 1.43
N GLY A 40 -5.01 -9.30 1.30
CA GLY A 40 -6.06 -9.63 0.37
C GLY A 40 -5.72 -8.97 -0.94
N ASN A 41 -6.15 -9.57 -2.00
CA ASN A 41 -6.00 -8.97 -3.30
C ASN A 41 -6.97 -7.80 -3.41
N ALA A 42 -6.47 -6.70 -3.89
CA ALA A 42 -7.28 -5.52 -4.18
C ALA A 42 -7.38 -5.38 -5.69
N LYS A 43 -8.48 -4.82 -6.14
CA LYS A 43 -8.67 -4.58 -7.55
C LYS A 43 -7.86 -3.38 -8.00
N VAL A 44 -7.12 -3.53 -9.07
CA VAL A 44 -6.35 -2.42 -9.64
C VAL A 44 -7.32 -1.41 -10.26
N PRO A 45 -7.31 -0.16 -9.82
CA PRO A 45 -8.19 0.85 -10.39
C PRO A 45 -7.74 1.29 -11.78
N ASN A 46 -8.68 1.77 -12.56
CA ASN A 46 -8.36 2.31 -13.87
C ASN A 46 -7.85 3.74 -13.69
N VAL A 47 -6.59 3.95 -14.02
CA VAL A 47 -5.96 5.27 -13.93
C VAL A 47 -5.58 5.81 -15.31
N GLY A 48 -6.02 5.15 -16.37
CA GLY A 48 -5.79 5.63 -17.74
C GLY A 48 -6.45 6.99 -17.96
N GLY A 49 -5.76 7.87 -18.65
CA GLY A 49 -6.26 9.21 -18.93
C GLY A 49 -6.01 10.23 -17.84
N LEU A 50 -5.56 9.79 -16.67
CA LEU A 50 -5.20 10.72 -15.59
C LEU A 50 -3.74 11.14 -15.74
N LEU A 51 -3.40 12.26 -15.13
CA LEU A 51 -2.01 12.64 -14.99
C LEU A 51 -1.32 11.68 -14.01
N PHE A 52 -0.03 11.52 -14.17
CA PHE A 52 0.73 10.59 -13.34
C PHE A 52 0.53 10.85 -11.85
N ASP A 53 0.55 12.10 -11.43
CA ASP A 53 0.37 12.43 -10.01
C ASP A 53 -1.00 12.02 -9.50
N ASP A 54 -2.04 12.24 -10.28
CA ASP A 54 -3.40 11.86 -9.92
C ASP A 54 -3.55 10.34 -9.92
N ALA A 55 -2.94 9.69 -10.89
CA ALA A 55 -2.92 8.23 -10.95
C ALA A 55 -2.22 7.64 -9.74
N ALA A 56 -1.09 8.20 -9.36
CA ALA A 56 -0.35 7.74 -8.19
C ALA A 56 -1.18 7.87 -6.90
N LYS A 57 -1.89 8.98 -6.76
CA LYS A 57 -2.76 9.19 -5.61
C LYS A 57 -3.89 8.17 -5.58
N ARG A 58 -4.47 7.89 -6.72
CA ARG A 58 -5.56 6.91 -6.81
C ARG A 58 -5.08 5.51 -6.48
N LEU A 59 -3.91 5.14 -6.97
CA LEU A 59 -3.32 3.85 -6.66
C LEU A 59 -2.96 3.74 -5.18
N ALA A 60 -2.38 4.78 -4.62
CA ALA A 60 -2.02 4.80 -3.20
C ALA A 60 -3.26 4.64 -2.31
N ALA A 61 -4.39 5.22 -2.71
CA ALA A 61 -5.63 5.11 -1.95
C ALA A 61 -6.13 3.67 -1.84
N VAL A 62 -5.74 2.81 -2.77
CA VAL A 62 -6.13 1.40 -2.79
C VAL A 62 -5.01 0.51 -2.24
N GLY A 63 -3.87 1.09 -1.89
CA GLY A 63 -2.75 0.35 -1.33
C GLY A 63 -1.70 -0.09 -2.33
N PHE A 64 -1.77 0.41 -3.55
CA PHE A 64 -0.76 0.11 -4.57
C PHE A 64 0.29 1.20 -4.65
N LYS A 65 1.39 0.87 -5.29
CA LYS A 65 2.45 1.82 -5.58
C LYS A 65 2.44 2.14 -7.06
N ALA A 66 2.75 3.37 -7.40
CA ALA A 66 2.85 3.79 -8.79
C ALA A 66 4.32 3.92 -9.18
N ALA A 67 4.66 3.43 -10.35
CA ALA A 67 6.00 3.58 -10.92
C ALA A 67 5.86 4.06 -12.35
N ARG A 68 6.73 4.98 -12.72
CA ARG A 68 6.78 5.46 -14.09
C ARG A 68 7.52 4.43 -14.93
N GLY A 69 6.84 3.93 -15.94
CA GLY A 69 7.41 2.98 -16.89
C GLY A 69 7.81 3.66 -18.17
N ASP A 70 7.38 3.07 -19.28
CA ASP A 70 7.71 3.60 -20.59
C ASP A 70 7.06 4.95 -20.85
N GLU A 71 7.67 5.72 -21.73
CA GLU A 71 7.12 6.96 -22.20
C GLU A 71 6.77 6.82 -23.67
N GLU A 72 5.61 7.31 -24.04
CA GLU A 72 5.17 7.29 -25.44
C GLU A 72 4.76 8.69 -25.86
N TYR A 73 5.14 9.06 -27.08
CA TYR A 73 4.64 10.28 -27.67
C TYR A 73 3.22 10.06 -28.15
N ARG A 74 2.35 10.94 -27.74
CA ARG A 74 0.99 10.91 -28.21
C ARG A 74 0.54 12.32 -28.53
N GLU A 75 0.23 12.54 -29.80
CA GLU A 75 -0.20 13.84 -30.27
C GLU A 75 -1.50 14.26 -29.57
N ALA A 76 -1.61 15.54 -29.27
CA ALA A 76 -2.78 16.12 -28.63
C ALA A 76 -3.07 15.60 -27.22
N THR A 77 -2.11 14.96 -26.60
CA THR A 77 -2.25 14.46 -25.23
C THR A 77 -1.34 15.23 -24.30
N PRO A 78 -1.82 15.74 -23.20
CA PRO A 78 -0.97 16.43 -22.24
C PRO A 78 0.17 15.54 -21.75
N VAL A 79 1.32 16.13 -21.52
CA VAL A 79 2.50 15.43 -21.03
C VAL A 79 2.20 14.86 -19.65
N GLY A 80 2.62 13.63 -19.42
CA GLY A 80 2.43 12.97 -18.15
C GLY A 80 1.10 12.27 -17.99
N THR A 81 0.30 12.22 -19.06
CA THR A 81 -0.95 11.48 -19.03
C THR A 81 -0.69 9.98 -19.07
N VAL A 82 -1.38 9.24 -18.24
CA VAL A 82 -1.24 7.79 -18.22
C VAL A 82 -1.92 7.19 -19.45
N LEU A 83 -1.14 6.52 -20.27
CA LEU A 83 -1.62 5.89 -21.49
C LEU A 83 -1.90 4.41 -21.30
N GLY A 84 -1.21 3.78 -20.36
CA GLY A 84 -1.38 2.39 -20.07
C GLY A 84 -0.90 2.06 -18.68
N GLN A 85 -1.32 0.92 -18.17
CA GLN A 85 -0.94 0.47 -16.85
C GLN A 85 -0.74 -1.05 -16.85
N ASP A 86 0.19 -1.50 -16.01
CA ASP A 86 0.46 -2.92 -15.81
C ASP A 86 0.70 -3.14 -14.32
N PRO A 87 -0.14 -3.88 -13.63
CA PRO A 87 -1.28 -4.70 -14.10
C PRO A 87 -2.44 -3.91 -14.69
N HIS A 88 -3.24 -4.59 -15.49
CA HIS A 88 -4.40 -3.97 -16.14
C HIS A 88 -5.50 -3.64 -15.13
N PRO A 89 -6.34 -2.64 -15.43
CA PRO A 89 -7.46 -2.33 -14.54
C PRO A 89 -8.38 -3.53 -14.38
N GLY A 90 -8.84 -3.71 -13.16
CA GLY A 90 -9.72 -4.82 -12.82
C GLY A 90 -9.03 -6.09 -12.40
N GLU A 91 -7.73 -6.20 -12.60
CA GLU A 91 -6.97 -7.33 -12.10
C GLU A 91 -6.85 -7.26 -10.59
N LYS A 92 -6.84 -8.40 -9.96
CA LYS A 92 -6.67 -8.48 -8.50
C LYS A 92 -5.20 -8.72 -8.19
N GLU A 93 -4.63 -7.82 -7.42
CA GLU A 93 -3.24 -7.89 -7.03
C GLU A 93 -3.09 -7.65 -5.53
N PRO A 94 -2.08 -8.22 -4.89
CA PRO A 94 -1.84 -7.96 -3.47
C PRO A 94 -1.56 -6.49 -3.21
N GLU A 95 -1.95 -6.02 -2.05
CA GLU A 95 -1.59 -4.67 -1.63
C GLU A 95 -0.08 -4.52 -1.60
N GLY A 96 0.40 -3.35 -1.96
CA GLY A 96 1.83 -3.08 -2.07
C GLY A 96 2.40 -3.41 -3.44
N THR A 97 1.62 -3.99 -4.33
CA THR A 97 2.06 -4.25 -5.70
C THR A 97 2.35 -2.93 -6.40
N THR A 98 3.43 -2.90 -7.16
CA THR A 98 3.78 -1.74 -7.95
C THR A 98 3.07 -1.81 -9.29
N VAL A 99 2.31 -0.77 -9.60
CA VAL A 99 1.65 -0.63 -10.90
C VAL A 99 2.52 0.27 -11.75
N THR A 100 3.00 -0.27 -12.85
CA THR A 100 3.83 0.48 -13.80
C THR A 100 2.92 1.23 -14.75
N LEU A 101 3.19 2.51 -14.91
CA LEU A 101 2.36 3.39 -15.73
C LEU A 101 3.15 3.86 -16.93
N THR A 102 2.56 3.71 -18.11
CA THR A 102 3.08 4.29 -19.34
C THR A 102 2.53 5.69 -19.46
N VAL A 103 3.40 6.66 -19.59
CA VAL A 103 3.00 8.07 -19.62
C VAL A 103 3.33 8.70 -20.96
N SER A 104 2.57 9.73 -21.29
CA SER A 104 2.81 10.47 -22.52
C SER A 104 3.97 11.42 -22.37
N THR A 105 4.70 11.61 -23.45
CA THR A 105 5.76 12.61 -23.53
C THR A 105 5.42 13.61 -24.62
N ASN A 106 5.93 14.81 -24.49
CA ASN A 106 5.70 15.84 -25.49
C ASN A 106 6.76 15.80 -26.60
N SER A 107 7.72 14.90 -26.49
CA SER A 107 8.79 14.84 -27.45
C SER A 107 8.41 13.96 -28.60
N ALA A 108 8.14 14.57 -29.73
CA ALA A 108 7.94 13.84 -30.96
C ALA A 108 9.21 13.13 -31.40
N LYS A 109 10.32 13.55 -30.87
CA LYS A 109 11.55 12.84 -31.08
C LYS A 109 11.46 11.59 -30.26
N ALA A 110 11.46 10.58 -30.96
CA ALA A 110 11.39 9.30 -30.44
C ALA A 110 12.16 9.11 -29.19
N PRO A 111 11.69 8.17 -28.41
CA PRO A 111 12.39 7.73 -27.25
C PRO A 111 13.83 7.40 -27.60
N PRO A 112 14.71 7.59 -26.67
CA PRO A 112 16.14 7.32 -26.88
C PRO A 112 16.41 5.94 -27.41
N SER A 113 15.52 5.03 -27.11
CA SER A 113 15.66 3.66 -27.57
C SER A 113 15.62 3.53 -29.06
N SER A 114 15.05 4.49 -29.75
CA SER A 114 15.00 4.47 -31.20
C SER A 114 16.19 5.14 -31.81
N SER A 115 17.00 5.74 -31.02
CA SER A 115 18.23 6.32 -31.45
C SER A 115 19.20 5.22 -31.77
N PRO A 116 19.62 5.07 -32.97
CA PRO A 116 20.64 4.07 -33.28
C PRO A 116 21.96 4.39 -32.60
#